data_36e717c5823208be1b8800ad4eb0fe71
#
_entry.id   36e717c5823208be1b8800ad4eb0fe71
#
_cell.length_a   1.000
_cell.length_b   1.000
_cell.length_c   1.000
_cell.angle_alpha   90.00
_cell.angle_beta   90.00
_cell.angle_gamma   90.00
#
_symmetry.space_group_name_H-M   'P 1'
#
loop_
_entity.id
_entity.type
_entity.pdbx_description
1 polymer ?
#
loop_
_entity_poly.entity_id
_entity_poly.type
_entity_poly.pdbx_seq_one_letter_code
_entity_poly.pdbx_strand_id
1 'polypeptide(L)'
;MTDQHRADTLGAYGNRLAHTPVLDELAATGTRFDRWYTPTAICTPARASLLTGQAPFRHKLLANHERNVGYLEDLPEDRFTFSRALRESGYNCGLIGKWHVGNERTAADYGFDGPELPGWHNPVDHPDYLAHLAEHGLPPYRISDRIRGTLPNGGPGNLLAARLHQPVEATFEHYLATRAIEQLERYAADSREHDRPFFLALHFFGPHLPYILPDEYFDLVDPADVELPRSIAETFQGKPPVQRNYSAHWTFDTMPIETTRKLIAVYWGYVALIDRQIGRVMDAMERLGLVDDTAVFFTCDHGEFTGSHRLHDKGPAMYEDIYRTPGLLRVPGAPGGVVRPEFVSLLDCTATILELAGADPKPAVDSRSLLPLVHGEETDWDEDIVCEFHGHHFPYPQRMLRDERYKLVVNPDSVNELYDLHTDPDELLNIYAHPETAQVRSRMLRRLYDVLRERGDNFYHWMTSMYDVGEVGHDPTLSGLDESTYQAPEA
;
A
#
# COMPACT_ATOMS: atom_id res chain seq x y z
N MET A 1 7.93 0.71 -7.12
CA MET A 1 6.99 0.55 -5.97
C MET A 1 7.76 0.17 -4.72
N THR A 2 7.39 0.75 -3.60
CA THR A 2 7.92 0.42 -2.26
C THR A 2 6.89 -0.41 -1.48
N ASP A 3 7.29 -0.95 -0.34
CA ASP A 3 6.41 -1.65 0.61
C ASP A 3 6.32 -0.85 1.90
N GLN A 4 5.12 -0.62 2.40
CA GLN A 4 4.90 0.01 3.72
C GLN A 4 5.45 1.43 3.82
N HIS A 5 5.11 2.30 2.85
CA HIS A 5 5.67 3.64 2.71
C HIS A 5 4.63 4.75 2.94
N ARG A 6 4.90 5.62 3.91
CA ARG A 6 4.06 6.78 4.25
C ARG A 6 4.25 7.91 3.24
N ALA A 7 3.16 8.55 2.82
CA ALA A 7 3.23 9.72 1.95
C ALA A 7 4.00 10.89 2.58
N ASP A 8 3.81 11.14 3.88
CA ASP A 8 4.40 12.25 4.63
C ASP A 8 5.91 12.14 4.88
N THR A 9 6.57 11.13 4.32
CA THR A 9 8.03 10.96 4.38
C THR A 9 8.76 11.56 3.18
N LEU A 10 8.05 12.03 2.17
CA LEU A 10 8.62 12.63 0.96
C LEU A 10 8.62 14.16 1.03
N GLY A 11 9.67 14.79 0.49
CA GLY A 11 9.75 16.24 0.35
C GLY A 11 8.60 16.81 -0.49
N ALA A 12 8.23 16.13 -1.57
CA ALA A 12 7.09 16.47 -2.41
C ALA A 12 5.75 16.53 -1.66
N TYR A 13 5.59 15.80 -0.56
CA TYR A 13 4.40 15.84 0.31
C TYR A 13 4.59 16.71 1.56
N GLY A 14 5.66 17.53 1.59
CA GLY A 14 5.86 18.58 2.59
C GLY A 14 6.82 18.24 3.74
N ASN A 15 7.46 17.09 3.74
CA ASN A 15 8.48 16.75 4.74
C ASN A 15 9.78 17.51 4.47
N ARG A 16 10.11 18.47 5.35
CA ARG A 16 11.30 19.31 5.22
C ARG A 16 12.62 18.59 5.59
N LEU A 17 12.52 17.49 6.29
CA LEU A 17 13.65 16.64 6.69
C LEU A 17 13.82 15.42 5.77
N ALA A 18 12.97 15.30 4.74
CA ALA A 18 13.09 14.24 3.77
C ALA A 18 14.38 14.37 2.94
N HIS A 19 14.99 13.24 2.67
CA HIS A 19 16.14 13.12 1.76
C HIS A 19 15.69 12.32 0.53
N THR A 20 14.73 12.88 -0.24
CA THR A 20 14.06 12.21 -1.37
C THR A 20 14.13 13.02 -2.67
N PRO A 21 15.33 13.50 -3.08
CA PRO A 21 15.45 14.39 -4.23
C PRO A 21 14.99 13.76 -5.55
N VAL A 22 15.10 12.44 -5.70
CA VAL A 22 14.69 11.74 -6.93
C VAL A 22 13.17 11.66 -7.04
N LEU A 23 12.48 11.34 -5.96
CA LEU A 23 11.01 11.30 -5.93
C LEU A 23 10.42 12.71 -5.96
N ASP A 24 11.10 13.70 -5.39
CA ASP A 24 10.71 15.10 -5.47
C ASP A 24 10.83 15.62 -6.91
N GLU A 25 11.88 15.23 -7.66
CA GLU A 25 12.03 15.54 -9.09
C GLU A 25 10.98 14.82 -9.93
N LEU A 26 10.66 13.56 -9.62
CA LEU A 26 9.58 12.84 -10.29
C LEU A 26 8.23 13.55 -10.09
N ALA A 27 7.96 14.07 -8.90
CA ALA A 27 6.78 14.87 -8.63
C ALA A 27 6.78 16.22 -9.37
N ALA A 28 7.96 16.86 -9.47
CA ALA A 28 8.12 18.14 -10.16
C ALA A 28 7.99 18.02 -11.69
N THR A 29 8.34 16.87 -12.26
CA THR A 29 8.27 16.58 -13.70
C THR A 29 7.07 15.76 -14.14
N GLY A 30 6.26 15.28 -13.19
CA GLY A 30 5.07 14.48 -13.43
C GLY A 30 3.84 15.04 -12.70
N THR A 31 2.93 14.14 -12.39
CA THR A 31 1.72 14.41 -11.60
C THR A 31 1.85 13.78 -10.21
N ARG A 32 1.61 14.56 -9.16
CA ARG A 32 1.46 14.10 -7.78
C ARG A 32 -0.01 14.06 -7.42
N PHE A 33 -0.45 12.97 -6.81
CA PHE A 33 -1.80 12.81 -6.28
C PHE A 33 -1.81 12.99 -4.77
N ASP A 34 -2.55 13.99 -4.26
CA ASP A 34 -2.59 14.30 -2.84
C ASP A 34 -3.44 13.31 -2.03
N ARG A 35 -4.39 12.65 -2.69
CA ARG A 35 -5.32 11.69 -2.09
C ARG A 35 -5.22 10.32 -2.78
N TRP A 36 -4.02 9.75 -2.73
CA TRP A 36 -3.74 8.40 -3.23
C TRP A 36 -3.94 7.38 -2.11
N TYR A 37 -4.85 6.43 -2.31
CA TYR A 37 -5.22 5.45 -1.31
C TYR A 37 -4.94 4.02 -1.77
N THR A 38 -4.56 3.18 -0.80
CA THR A 38 -4.60 1.73 -1.00
C THR A 38 -6.03 1.22 -0.72
N PRO A 39 -6.54 0.24 -1.49
CA PRO A 39 -7.84 -0.35 -1.21
C PRO A 39 -7.88 -1.12 0.11
N THR A 40 -6.72 -1.58 0.58
CA THR A 40 -6.52 -2.28 1.85
C THR A 40 -5.09 -2.15 2.32
N ALA A 41 -4.88 -1.92 3.62
CA ALA A 41 -3.54 -1.74 4.18
C ALA A 41 -2.90 -3.09 4.61
N ILE A 42 -2.91 -4.09 3.72
CA ILE A 42 -2.23 -5.38 3.88
C ILE A 42 -1.58 -5.75 2.55
N CYS A 43 -0.31 -6.18 2.59
CA CYS A 43 0.55 -6.35 1.42
C CYS A 43 -0.07 -7.25 0.33
N THR A 44 -0.36 -8.50 0.63
CA THR A 44 -0.84 -9.47 -0.36
C THR A 44 -2.14 -9.05 -1.04
N PRO A 45 -3.21 -8.66 -0.32
CA PRO A 45 -4.43 -8.20 -0.97
C PRO A 45 -4.26 -6.87 -1.71
N ALA A 46 -3.44 -5.92 -1.23
CA ALA A 46 -3.16 -4.68 -1.95
C ALA A 46 -2.41 -4.93 -3.27
N ARG A 47 -1.42 -5.83 -3.26
CA ARG A 47 -0.66 -6.23 -4.46
C ARG A 47 -1.52 -7.02 -5.45
N ALA A 48 -2.41 -7.90 -4.96
CA ALA A 48 -3.40 -8.57 -5.80
C ALA A 48 -4.38 -7.57 -6.43
N SER A 49 -4.79 -6.54 -5.68
CA SER A 49 -5.61 -5.45 -6.19
C SER A 49 -4.91 -4.67 -7.30
N LEU A 50 -3.63 -4.30 -7.11
CA LEU A 50 -2.81 -3.67 -8.15
C LEU A 50 -2.71 -4.56 -9.41
N LEU A 51 -2.54 -5.86 -9.23
CA LEU A 51 -2.35 -6.78 -10.35
C LEU A 51 -3.62 -7.00 -11.18
N THR A 52 -4.79 -6.96 -10.53
CA THR A 52 -6.08 -7.31 -11.12
C THR A 52 -6.98 -6.11 -11.46
N GLY A 53 -6.72 -4.93 -10.87
CA GLY A 53 -7.66 -3.81 -10.90
C GLY A 53 -8.99 -4.11 -10.20
N GLN A 54 -8.97 -5.04 -9.23
CA GLN A 54 -10.15 -5.47 -8.48
C GLN A 54 -9.95 -5.28 -6.98
N ALA A 55 -11.01 -4.88 -6.30
CA ALA A 55 -11.02 -4.73 -4.85
C ALA A 55 -10.87 -6.10 -4.15
N PRO A 56 -10.31 -6.16 -2.91
CA PRO A 56 -10.08 -7.41 -2.20
C PRO A 56 -11.31 -8.31 -2.06
N PHE A 57 -12.49 -7.72 -1.76
CA PHE A 57 -13.73 -8.50 -1.67
C PHE A 57 -14.08 -9.24 -2.99
N ARG A 58 -13.60 -8.76 -4.15
CA ARG A 58 -13.86 -9.32 -5.48
C ARG A 58 -12.84 -10.39 -5.87
N HIS A 59 -11.53 -10.12 -5.73
CA HIS A 59 -10.51 -11.11 -6.07
C HIS A 59 -10.32 -12.18 -4.98
N LYS A 60 -10.84 -11.98 -3.75
CA LYS A 60 -10.91 -12.92 -2.62
C LYS A 60 -9.59 -13.30 -1.95
N LEU A 61 -8.47 -12.72 -2.35
CA LEU A 61 -7.21 -12.88 -1.64
C LEU A 61 -7.14 -11.81 -0.53
N LEU A 62 -7.55 -12.15 0.69
CA LEU A 62 -7.94 -11.21 1.74
C LEU A 62 -6.88 -11.00 2.83
N ALA A 63 -5.83 -11.83 2.85
CA ALA A 63 -4.79 -11.82 3.88
C ALA A 63 -3.43 -12.18 3.26
N ASN A 64 -2.34 -12.02 4.02
CA ASN A 64 -1.01 -12.42 3.55
C ASN A 64 -0.90 -13.94 3.46
N HIS A 65 -0.96 -14.61 4.61
CA HIS A 65 -0.84 -16.06 4.73
C HIS A 65 -1.71 -16.63 5.86
N GLU A 66 -2.57 -15.79 6.44
CA GLU A 66 -3.40 -16.17 7.58
C GLU A 66 -4.67 -16.88 7.11
N ARG A 67 -4.64 -18.21 7.07
CA ARG A 67 -5.79 -19.07 6.68
C ARG A 67 -7.05 -18.84 7.50
N ASN A 68 -6.90 -18.32 8.71
CA ASN A 68 -8.03 -17.96 9.56
C ASN A 68 -8.66 -16.60 9.21
N VAL A 69 -8.05 -15.83 8.32
CA VAL A 69 -8.57 -14.54 7.80
C VAL A 69 -9.09 -14.71 6.38
N GLY A 70 -8.25 -15.25 5.49
CA GLY A 70 -8.57 -15.50 4.09
C GLY A 70 -8.51 -16.98 3.78
N TYR A 71 -9.46 -17.48 3.00
CA TYR A 71 -9.51 -18.92 2.62
C TYR A 71 -8.57 -19.25 1.46
N LEU A 72 -8.10 -18.23 0.73
CA LEU A 72 -7.17 -18.37 -0.39
C LEU A 72 -5.76 -18.01 0.07
N GLU A 73 -4.78 -18.82 -0.33
CA GLU A 73 -3.36 -18.55 -0.10
C GLU A 73 -2.67 -17.94 -1.30
N ASP A 74 -3.24 -18.11 -2.48
CA ASP A 74 -2.77 -17.58 -3.74
C ASP A 74 -3.92 -16.94 -4.51
N LEU A 75 -3.60 -15.97 -5.38
CA LEU A 75 -4.57 -15.46 -6.34
C LEU A 75 -4.96 -16.60 -7.30
N PRO A 76 -6.27 -16.87 -7.52
CA PRO A 76 -6.69 -17.92 -8.45
C PRO A 76 -6.11 -17.71 -9.85
N GLU A 77 -5.67 -18.80 -10.49
CA GLU A 77 -4.98 -18.74 -11.78
C GLU A 77 -5.83 -18.19 -12.92
N ASP A 78 -7.14 -18.39 -12.84
CA ASP A 78 -8.12 -17.90 -13.81
C ASP A 78 -8.43 -16.41 -13.67
N ARG A 79 -7.89 -15.75 -12.64
CA ARG A 79 -8.10 -14.32 -12.46
C ARG A 79 -7.36 -13.52 -13.53
N PHE A 80 -8.06 -12.48 -14.00
CA PHE A 80 -7.45 -11.47 -14.85
C PHE A 80 -6.26 -10.82 -14.14
N THR A 81 -5.17 -10.60 -14.90
CA THR A 81 -4.03 -9.79 -14.47
C THR A 81 -3.56 -8.91 -15.62
N PHE A 82 -3.18 -7.66 -15.32
CA PHE A 82 -2.69 -6.75 -16.35
C PHE A 82 -1.42 -7.29 -17.03
N SER A 83 -0.59 -8.02 -16.31
CA SER A 83 0.66 -8.59 -16.82
C SER A 83 0.44 -9.59 -17.95
N ARG A 84 -0.56 -10.46 -17.83
CA ARG A 84 -0.96 -11.39 -18.89
C ARG A 84 -1.52 -10.62 -20.09
N ALA A 85 -2.37 -9.62 -19.87
CA ALA A 85 -2.92 -8.78 -20.91
C ALA A 85 -1.82 -8.01 -21.68
N LEU A 86 -0.81 -7.51 -20.98
CA LEU A 86 0.35 -6.89 -21.61
C LEU A 86 1.15 -7.88 -22.48
N ARG A 87 1.38 -9.09 -21.99
CA ARG A 87 2.04 -10.13 -22.77
C ARG A 87 1.26 -10.51 -24.03
N GLU A 88 -0.05 -10.64 -23.93
CA GLU A 88 -0.95 -10.88 -25.07
C GLU A 88 -0.89 -9.72 -26.08
N SER A 89 -0.63 -8.50 -25.61
CA SER A 89 -0.40 -7.30 -26.43
C SER A 89 1.04 -7.17 -26.94
N GLY A 90 1.91 -8.16 -26.72
CA GLY A 90 3.27 -8.20 -27.24
C GLY A 90 4.35 -7.56 -26.38
N TYR A 91 4.03 -7.15 -25.15
CA TYR A 91 5.00 -6.57 -24.23
C TYR A 91 5.95 -7.61 -23.62
N ASN A 92 7.20 -7.21 -23.42
CA ASN A 92 8.06 -7.85 -22.42
C ASN A 92 7.61 -7.39 -21.03
N CYS A 93 7.35 -8.31 -20.11
CA CYS A 93 6.90 -7.98 -18.75
C CYS A 93 7.89 -8.52 -17.72
N GLY A 94 8.47 -7.65 -16.90
CA GLY A 94 9.41 -8.02 -15.85
C GLY A 94 8.96 -7.57 -14.47
N LEU A 95 9.30 -8.37 -13.46
CA LEU A 95 9.20 -7.99 -12.07
C LEU A 95 10.50 -8.32 -11.33
N ILE A 96 11.08 -7.31 -10.72
CA ILE A 96 12.28 -7.42 -9.87
C ILE A 96 11.89 -7.05 -8.45
N GLY A 97 12.13 -7.93 -7.50
CA GLY A 97 11.86 -7.67 -6.08
C GLY A 97 10.66 -8.41 -5.52
N LYS A 98 9.95 -7.78 -4.58
CA LYS A 98 8.89 -8.41 -3.80
C LYS A 98 7.66 -8.75 -4.65
N TRP A 99 7.35 -10.04 -4.73
CA TRP A 99 6.10 -10.53 -5.32
C TRP A 99 4.94 -10.47 -4.32
N HIS A 100 4.93 -11.31 -3.35
CA HIS A 100 4.00 -11.41 -2.23
C HIS A 100 2.50 -11.36 -2.64
N VAL A 101 2.15 -12.05 -3.74
CA VAL A 101 0.76 -12.25 -4.18
C VAL A 101 0.39 -13.73 -4.07
N GLY A 102 0.64 -14.30 -2.91
CA GLY A 102 0.42 -15.71 -2.59
C GLY A 102 1.67 -16.40 -2.03
N ASN A 103 1.54 -17.67 -1.70
CA ASN A 103 2.56 -18.47 -1.04
C ASN A 103 3.26 -19.46 -1.97
N GLU A 104 2.52 -20.09 -2.89
CA GLU A 104 3.05 -21.16 -3.76
C GLU A 104 3.28 -20.67 -5.19
N ARG A 105 2.43 -19.74 -5.67
CA ARG A 105 2.54 -19.20 -7.03
C ARG A 105 3.50 -18.02 -7.09
N THR A 106 4.28 -18.00 -8.14
CA THR A 106 5.30 -16.99 -8.37
C THR A 106 4.85 -15.93 -9.38
N ALA A 107 5.62 -14.86 -9.56
CA ALA A 107 5.37 -13.84 -10.56
C ALA A 107 5.35 -14.41 -11.99
N ALA A 108 6.14 -15.48 -12.24
CA ALA A 108 6.18 -16.17 -13.54
C ALA A 108 4.84 -16.81 -13.90
N ASP A 109 4.10 -17.35 -12.96
CA ASP A 109 2.75 -17.92 -13.19
C ASP A 109 1.75 -16.87 -13.69
N TYR A 110 2.02 -15.60 -13.41
CA TYR A 110 1.18 -14.46 -13.83
C TYR A 110 1.80 -13.62 -14.95
N GLY A 111 2.81 -14.15 -15.63
CA GLY A 111 3.33 -13.57 -16.86
C GLY A 111 4.48 -12.57 -16.68
N PHE A 112 5.17 -12.56 -15.55
CA PHE A 112 6.38 -11.77 -15.36
C PHE A 112 7.65 -12.61 -15.55
N ASP A 113 8.68 -11.98 -16.12
CA ASP A 113 10.05 -12.46 -16.06
C ASP A 113 10.76 -11.83 -14.85
N GLY A 114 11.73 -12.53 -14.29
CA GLY A 114 12.54 -11.99 -13.19
C GLY A 114 12.92 -13.04 -12.15
N PRO A 115 13.73 -12.68 -11.16
CA PRO A 115 14.09 -13.59 -10.09
C PRO A 115 12.90 -13.83 -9.15
N GLU A 116 12.75 -15.07 -8.70
CA GLU A 116 11.79 -15.42 -7.67
C GLU A 116 12.36 -15.07 -6.30
N LEU A 117 11.84 -14.02 -5.68
CA LEU A 117 12.28 -13.56 -4.36
C LEU A 117 11.16 -13.76 -3.33
N PRO A 118 11.21 -14.84 -2.56
CA PRO A 118 10.18 -15.20 -1.59
C PRO A 118 10.20 -14.30 -0.36
N GLY A 119 9.11 -14.34 0.40
CA GLY A 119 9.00 -13.74 1.72
C GLY A 119 8.45 -12.31 1.71
N TRP A 120 8.33 -11.79 2.92
CA TRP A 120 7.72 -10.48 3.17
C TRP A 120 8.76 -9.38 3.47
N HIS A 121 10.01 -9.75 3.79
CA HIS A 121 11.14 -8.86 4.07
C HIS A 121 12.34 -9.26 3.19
N ASN A 122 13.39 -8.43 3.15
CA ASN A 122 14.61 -8.68 2.36
C ASN A 122 15.11 -10.12 2.56
N PRO A 123 15.09 -10.98 1.55
CA PRO A 123 15.59 -12.35 1.64
C PRO A 123 17.13 -12.39 1.52
N VAL A 124 17.81 -11.91 2.57
CA VAL A 124 19.27 -11.74 2.61
C VAL A 124 20.07 -13.04 2.60
N ASP A 125 19.42 -14.17 2.72
CA ASP A 125 19.96 -15.53 2.58
C ASP A 125 19.71 -16.15 1.19
N HIS A 126 19.04 -15.41 0.29
CA HIS A 126 18.75 -15.89 -1.07
C HIS A 126 20.05 -16.17 -1.84
N PRO A 127 20.16 -17.34 -2.54
CA PRO A 127 21.39 -17.74 -3.23
C PRO A 127 21.92 -16.70 -4.23
N ASP A 128 21.03 -16.07 -5.01
CA ASP A 128 21.43 -15.08 -6.02
C ASP A 128 22.00 -13.80 -5.38
N TYR A 129 21.46 -13.38 -4.25
CA TYR A 129 22.02 -12.24 -3.52
C TYR A 129 23.36 -12.58 -2.90
N LEU A 130 23.51 -13.78 -2.32
CA LEU A 130 24.80 -14.24 -1.77
C LEU A 130 25.86 -14.40 -2.86
N ALA A 131 25.49 -14.90 -4.04
CA ALA A 131 26.36 -14.98 -5.21
C ALA A 131 26.81 -13.59 -5.65
N HIS A 132 25.87 -12.63 -5.75
CA HIS A 132 26.18 -11.22 -6.07
C HIS A 132 27.19 -10.62 -5.08
N LEU A 133 27.02 -10.82 -3.78
CA LEU A 133 27.99 -10.35 -2.78
C LEU A 133 29.36 -10.95 -3.01
N ALA A 134 29.43 -12.25 -3.26
CA ALA A 134 30.72 -12.98 -3.48
C ALA A 134 31.40 -12.52 -4.78
N GLU A 135 30.67 -12.37 -5.88
CA GLU A 135 31.23 -11.92 -7.17
C GLU A 135 31.81 -10.51 -7.10
N HIS A 136 31.23 -9.62 -6.27
CA HIS A 136 31.71 -8.25 -6.10
C HIS A 136 32.62 -8.05 -4.91
N GLY A 137 33.00 -9.13 -4.19
CA GLY A 137 33.86 -9.05 -3.02
C GLY A 137 33.24 -8.25 -1.86
N LEU A 138 31.92 -8.22 -1.76
CA LEU A 138 31.20 -7.49 -0.75
C LEU A 138 31.05 -8.30 0.55
N PRO A 139 31.04 -7.64 1.73
CA PRO A 139 30.99 -8.34 3.01
C PRO A 139 29.63 -9.01 3.24
N PRO A 140 29.59 -10.11 4.02
CA PRO A 140 28.34 -10.78 4.37
C PRO A 140 27.46 -9.91 5.28
N TYR A 141 26.17 -10.22 5.30
CA TYR A 141 25.17 -9.55 6.12
C TYR A 141 25.48 -9.67 7.62
N ARG A 142 25.59 -8.53 8.30
CA ARG A 142 25.88 -8.47 9.74
C ARG A 142 25.22 -7.24 10.36
N ILE A 143 24.51 -7.40 11.49
CA ILE A 143 23.77 -6.33 12.17
C ILE A 143 24.18 -6.14 13.63
N SER A 144 24.10 -4.88 14.10
CA SER A 144 24.24 -4.47 15.51
C SER A 144 23.16 -3.44 15.88
N ASP A 145 23.33 -2.78 17.03
CA ASP A 145 22.50 -1.67 17.51
C ASP A 145 20.99 -1.92 17.32
N ARG A 146 20.56 -3.12 17.75
CA ARG A 146 19.18 -3.57 17.55
C ARG A 146 18.23 -2.77 18.42
N ILE A 147 17.24 -2.16 17.79
CA ILE A 147 16.11 -1.49 18.45
C ILE A 147 14.95 -2.46 18.57
N ARG A 148 14.48 -2.66 19.80
CA ARG A 148 13.35 -3.55 20.12
C ARG A 148 12.51 -2.91 21.22
N GLY A 149 11.22 -3.22 21.27
CA GLY A 149 10.43 -2.97 22.46
C GLY A 149 10.75 -3.98 23.58
N THR A 150 10.11 -3.80 24.72
CA THR A 150 10.22 -4.71 25.87
C THR A 150 8.86 -5.35 26.15
N LEU A 151 8.81 -6.67 26.12
CA LEU A 151 7.60 -7.42 26.43
C LEU A 151 7.25 -7.29 27.95
N PRO A 152 5.97 -7.51 28.35
CA PRO A 152 5.55 -7.44 29.74
C PRO A 152 6.32 -8.37 30.71
N ASN A 153 6.88 -9.46 30.19
CA ASN A 153 7.73 -10.39 30.97
C ASN A 153 9.19 -9.95 31.06
N GLY A 154 9.54 -8.74 30.56
CA GLY A 154 10.89 -8.21 30.54
C GLY A 154 11.79 -8.74 29.40
N GLY A 155 11.28 -9.63 28.57
CA GLY A 155 12.00 -10.15 27.39
C GLY A 155 12.03 -9.15 26.23
N PRO A 156 12.89 -9.38 25.20
CA PRO A 156 12.95 -8.55 24.02
C PRO A 156 11.71 -8.73 23.15
N GLY A 157 11.11 -7.62 22.69
CA GLY A 157 10.08 -7.61 21.67
C GLY A 157 10.62 -7.85 20.24
N ASN A 158 9.80 -7.64 19.26
CA ASN A 158 10.16 -7.76 17.86
C ASN A 158 11.33 -6.84 17.48
N LEU A 159 12.15 -7.25 16.52
CA LEU A 159 13.17 -6.40 15.93
C LEU A 159 12.48 -5.32 15.08
N LEU A 160 12.68 -4.05 15.43
CA LEU A 160 12.11 -2.90 14.74
C LEU A 160 13.13 -2.24 13.82
N ALA A 161 14.36 -2.07 14.30
CA ALA A 161 15.46 -1.53 13.51
C ALA A 161 16.81 -2.11 13.96
N ALA A 162 17.81 -2.01 13.07
CA ALA A 162 19.20 -2.36 13.39
C ALA A 162 20.17 -1.66 12.43
N ARG A 163 21.41 -1.51 12.90
CA ARG A 163 22.53 -1.03 12.09
C ARG A 163 23.10 -2.17 11.26
N LEU A 164 23.31 -1.95 9.97
CA LEU A 164 23.89 -2.88 9.03
C LEU A 164 25.40 -2.59 8.83
N HIS A 165 26.26 -3.58 9.01
CA HIS A 165 27.71 -3.46 8.82
C HIS A 165 28.14 -3.83 7.40
N GLN A 166 27.43 -3.31 6.41
CA GLN A 166 27.75 -3.45 5.00
C GLN A 166 27.76 -2.06 4.35
N PRO A 167 28.55 -1.83 3.29
CA PRO A 167 28.42 -0.62 2.48
C PRO A 167 27.10 -0.64 1.71
N VAL A 168 26.68 0.51 1.19
CA VAL A 168 25.42 0.65 0.43
C VAL A 168 25.36 -0.31 -0.74
N GLU A 169 26.46 -0.54 -1.42
CA GLU A 169 26.58 -1.44 -2.58
C GLU A 169 26.23 -2.89 -2.25
N ALA A 170 26.32 -3.26 -0.96
CA ALA A 170 25.96 -4.58 -0.48
C ALA A 170 24.54 -4.66 0.08
N THR A 171 23.76 -3.56 0.09
CA THR A 171 22.37 -3.61 0.55
C THR A 171 21.48 -4.36 -0.42
N PHE A 172 20.40 -4.94 0.08
CA PHE A 172 19.46 -5.67 -0.75
C PHE A 172 18.75 -4.71 -1.75
N GLU A 173 18.50 -3.48 -1.34
CA GLU A 173 17.94 -2.42 -2.18
C GLU A 173 18.84 -2.07 -3.36
N HIS A 174 20.17 -2.00 -3.11
CA HIS A 174 21.16 -1.79 -4.18
C HIS A 174 21.20 -2.96 -5.16
N TYR A 175 21.15 -4.19 -4.64
CA TYR A 175 21.07 -5.40 -5.44
C TYR A 175 19.82 -5.40 -6.34
N LEU A 176 18.63 -5.09 -5.80
CA LEU A 176 17.40 -5.02 -6.59
C LEU A 176 17.49 -3.97 -7.70
N ALA A 177 17.98 -2.76 -7.38
CA ALA A 177 18.17 -1.71 -8.38
C ALA A 177 19.15 -2.16 -9.49
N THR A 178 20.22 -2.86 -9.12
CA THR A 178 21.19 -3.43 -10.10
C THR A 178 20.50 -4.43 -11.02
N ARG A 179 19.70 -5.36 -10.47
CA ARG A 179 18.94 -6.32 -11.30
C ARG A 179 17.93 -5.62 -12.22
N ALA A 180 17.27 -4.56 -11.73
CA ALA A 180 16.35 -3.77 -12.55
C ALA A 180 17.06 -3.05 -13.70
N ILE A 181 18.25 -2.49 -13.47
CA ILE A 181 19.06 -1.83 -14.50
C ILE A 181 19.47 -2.84 -15.57
N GLU A 182 19.95 -4.01 -15.19
CA GLU A 182 20.29 -5.08 -16.14
C GLU A 182 19.08 -5.54 -16.96
N GLN A 183 17.91 -5.59 -16.35
CA GLN A 183 16.69 -5.92 -17.08
C GLN A 183 16.26 -4.81 -18.04
N LEU A 184 16.41 -3.53 -17.65
CA LEU A 184 16.17 -2.39 -18.54
C LEU A 184 17.12 -2.41 -19.74
N GLU A 185 18.39 -2.73 -19.54
CA GLU A 185 19.38 -2.84 -20.63
C GLU A 185 18.98 -3.93 -21.63
N ARG A 186 18.53 -5.09 -21.15
CA ARG A 186 18.00 -6.17 -22.00
C ARG A 186 16.75 -5.74 -22.77
N TYR A 187 15.80 -5.11 -22.11
CA TYR A 187 14.55 -4.66 -22.73
C TYR A 187 14.78 -3.53 -23.74
N ALA A 188 15.68 -2.60 -23.44
CA ALA A 188 16.07 -1.55 -24.38
C ALA A 188 16.73 -2.11 -25.66
N ALA A 189 17.54 -3.16 -25.52
CA ALA A 189 18.14 -3.84 -26.66
C ALA A 189 17.09 -4.56 -27.51
N ASP A 190 16.20 -5.31 -26.87
CA ASP A 190 15.12 -6.05 -27.55
C ASP A 190 14.13 -5.11 -28.24
N SER A 191 13.80 -3.98 -27.61
CA SER A 191 12.94 -2.94 -28.20
C SER A 191 13.56 -2.35 -29.49
N ARG A 192 14.86 -2.06 -29.46
CA ARG A 192 15.56 -1.53 -30.67
C ARG A 192 15.65 -2.54 -31.80
N GLU A 193 15.82 -3.83 -31.48
CA GLU A 193 16.00 -4.89 -32.48
C GLU A 193 14.68 -5.41 -33.04
N HIS A 194 13.64 -5.49 -32.22
CA HIS A 194 12.39 -6.17 -32.52
C HIS A 194 11.13 -5.29 -32.40
N ASP A 195 11.29 -4.00 -32.13
CA ASP A 195 10.17 -3.04 -31.88
C ASP A 195 9.19 -3.54 -30.80
N ARG A 196 9.74 -4.19 -29.76
CA ARG A 196 8.94 -4.79 -28.69
C ARG A 196 8.89 -3.88 -27.46
N PRO A 197 7.71 -3.41 -27.05
CA PRO A 197 7.57 -2.59 -25.85
C PRO A 197 7.78 -3.43 -24.59
N PHE A 198 8.01 -2.74 -23.46
CA PHE A 198 8.23 -3.41 -22.17
C PHE A 198 7.42 -2.78 -21.04
N PHE A 199 7.18 -3.59 -20.02
CA PHE A 199 6.77 -3.19 -18.67
C PHE A 199 7.77 -3.78 -17.68
N LEU A 200 8.30 -2.94 -16.78
CA LEU A 200 9.18 -3.39 -15.70
C LEU A 200 8.68 -2.87 -14.35
N ALA A 201 8.36 -3.78 -13.45
CA ALA A 201 8.07 -3.49 -12.06
C ALA A 201 9.33 -3.71 -11.20
N LEU A 202 9.79 -2.66 -10.52
CA LEU A 202 10.78 -2.76 -9.46
C LEU A 202 10.05 -2.59 -8.12
N HIS A 203 9.96 -3.67 -7.35
CA HIS A 203 9.28 -3.72 -6.06
C HIS A 203 10.29 -3.90 -4.93
N PHE A 204 10.64 -2.82 -4.24
CA PHE A 204 11.45 -2.92 -3.04
C PHE A 204 10.69 -3.62 -1.90
N PHE A 205 11.40 -4.33 -1.05
CA PHE A 205 10.85 -4.83 0.22
C PHE A 205 10.77 -3.71 1.27
N GLY A 206 11.68 -2.75 1.21
CA GLY A 206 11.68 -1.58 2.07
C GLY A 206 10.67 -0.49 1.64
N PRO A 207 10.36 0.43 2.56
CA PRO A 207 10.87 0.54 3.93
C PRO A 207 10.13 -0.33 4.98
N HIS A 208 9.55 -1.49 4.59
CA HIS A 208 8.93 -2.45 5.51
C HIS A 208 9.89 -2.82 6.66
N LEU A 209 9.34 -2.95 7.86
CA LEU A 209 10.12 -3.39 9.04
C LEU A 209 10.75 -4.79 8.84
N PRO A 210 11.86 -5.13 9.53
CA PRO A 210 12.68 -4.25 10.37
C PRO A 210 13.54 -3.29 9.55
N TYR A 211 13.75 -2.04 10.05
CA TYR A 211 14.54 -1.03 9.33
C TYR A 211 16.02 -1.28 9.54
N ILE A 212 16.69 -1.95 8.60
CA ILE A 212 18.08 -2.38 8.71
C ILE A 212 18.94 -1.63 7.70
N LEU A 213 19.76 -0.70 8.18
CA LEU A 213 20.43 0.30 7.36
C LEU A 213 21.94 0.39 7.64
N PRO A 214 22.77 0.67 6.60
CA PRO A 214 24.15 1.09 6.79
C PRO A 214 24.27 2.36 7.63
N ASP A 215 25.44 2.59 8.22
CA ASP A 215 25.75 3.71 9.11
C ASP A 215 25.28 5.06 8.58
N GLU A 216 25.56 5.35 7.31
CA GLU A 216 25.25 6.63 6.68
C GLU A 216 23.74 6.92 6.58
N TYR A 217 22.89 5.89 6.54
CA TYR A 217 21.44 6.03 6.52
C TYR A 217 20.81 5.80 7.89
N PHE A 218 21.41 4.97 8.73
CA PHE A 218 20.94 4.73 10.09
C PHE A 218 21.05 5.98 10.98
N ASP A 219 22.03 6.83 10.72
CA ASP A 219 22.28 8.09 11.42
C ASP A 219 22.07 9.34 10.55
N LEU A 220 21.42 9.21 9.38
CA LEU A 220 21.20 10.29 8.44
C LEU A 220 20.38 11.43 9.04
N VAL A 221 19.34 11.09 9.81
CA VAL A 221 18.46 12.05 10.46
C VAL A 221 18.74 12.05 11.96
N ASP A 222 19.00 13.24 12.54
CA ASP A 222 19.13 13.37 13.99
C ASP A 222 17.75 13.14 14.63
N PRO A 223 17.59 12.18 15.56
CA PRO A 223 16.34 11.97 16.25
C PRO A 223 15.83 13.22 17.00
N ALA A 224 16.72 14.15 17.37
CA ALA A 224 16.34 15.40 18.04
C ALA A 224 15.56 16.34 17.10
N ASP A 225 15.78 16.27 15.80
CA ASP A 225 15.08 17.09 14.80
C ASP A 225 13.71 16.51 14.41
N VAL A 226 13.43 15.23 14.76
CA VAL A 226 12.17 14.57 14.44
C VAL A 226 11.03 15.16 15.26
N GLU A 227 10.07 15.78 14.58
CA GLU A 227 8.78 16.12 15.17
C GLU A 227 7.93 14.85 15.28
N LEU A 228 7.49 14.56 16.53
CA LEU A 228 6.59 13.42 16.73
C LEU A 228 5.21 13.70 16.14
N PRO A 229 4.54 12.70 15.55
CA PRO A 229 3.16 12.87 15.10
C PRO A 229 2.27 13.25 16.30
N ARG A 230 1.32 14.17 16.10
CA ARG A 230 0.39 14.56 17.18
C ARG A 230 -0.42 13.37 17.71
N SER A 231 -0.70 12.41 16.83
CA SER A 231 -1.36 11.14 17.15
C SER A 231 -0.59 10.26 18.14
N ILE A 232 0.68 10.58 18.49
CA ILE A 232 1.39 9.94 19.61
C ILE A 232 0.67 10.14 20.97
N ALA A 233 -0.19 11.17 21.08
CA ALA A 233 -1.02 11.44 22.25
C ALA A 233 -2.23 10.50 22.37
N GLU A 234 -2.37 9.51 21.51
CA GLU A 234 -3.47 8.55 21.49
C GLU A 234 -3.73 7.89 22.85
N THR A 235 -5.01 7.87 23.25
CA THR A 235 -5.47 7.24 24.50
C THR A 235 -6.35 6.02 24.26
N PHE A 236 -6.77 5.80 23.02
CA PHE A 236 -7.75 4.81 22.58
C PHE A 236 -9.13 4.97 23.22
N GLN A 237 -9.43 6.14 23.80
CA GLN A 237 -10.74 6.40 24.37
C GLN A 237 -11.80 6.50 23.28
N GLY A 238 -12.88 5.72 23.43
CA GLY A 238 -13.96 5.69 22.44
C GLY A 238 -13.61 5.03 21.11
N LYS A 239 -12.49 4.28 21.07
CA LYS A 239 -12.01 3.55 19.87
C LYS A 239 -12.11 2.04 20.04
N PRO A 240 -12.05 1.25 18.96
CA PRO A 240 -12.08 -0.21 19.03
C PRO A 240 -10.97 -0.76 19.96
N PRO A 241 -11.28 -1.67 20.89
CA PRO A 241 -10.28 -2.22 21.82
C PRO A 241 -9.09 -2.90 21.13
N VAL A 242 -9.30 -3.40 19.91
CA VAL A 242 -8.26 -4.04 19.10
C VAL A 242 -7.07 -3.13 18.86
N GLN A 243 -7.27 -1.82 18.70
CA GLN A 243 -6.20 -0.85 18.46
C GLN A 243 -5.23 -0.79 19.64
N ARG A 244 -5.76 -0.72 20.88
CA ARG A 244 -4.93 -0.77 22.10
C ARG A 244 -4.18 -2.10 22.22
N ASN A 245 -4.83 -3.22 21.87
CA ASN A 245 -4.17 -4.52 21.89
C ASN A 245 -3.02 -4.60 20.87
N TYR A 246 -3.17 -3.94 19.71
CA TYR A 246 -2.12 -3.85 18.71
C TYR A 246 -0.94 -2.99 19.18
N SER A 247 -1.21 -1.87 19.86
CA SER A 247 -0.17 -1.06 20.50
C SER A 247 0.67 -1.90 21.48
N ALA A 248 0.00 -2.69 22.32
CA ALA A 248 0.66 -3.58 23.28
C ALA A 248 1.42 -4.72 22.56
N HIS A 249 0.88 -5.28 21.49
CA HIS A 249 1.56 -6.33 20.68
C HIS A 249 2.91 -5.85 20.16
N TRP A 250 2.97 -4.61 19.65
CA TRP A 250 4.19 -3.98 19.18
C TRP A 250 5.00 -3.29 20.27
N THR A 251 4.54 -3.34 21.54
CA THR A 251 5.18 -2.70 22.71
C THR A 251 5.23 -1.16 22.65
N PHE A 252 4.40 -0.53 21.80
CA PHE A 252 4.36 0.94 21.67
C PHE A 252 3.57 1.60 22.82
N ASP A 253 2.75 0.87 23.55
CA ASP A 253 2.10 1.31 24.79
C ASP A 253 3.11 1.66 25.90
N THR A 254 4.30 1.02 25.90
CA THR A 254 5.37 1.21 26.88
C THR A 254 6.67 1.72 26.29
N MET A 255 6.74 1.95 24.98
CA MET A 255 7.96 2.39 24.31
C MET A 255 8.37 3.80 24.73
N PRO A 256 9.65 4.03 25.11
CA PRO A 256 10.14 5.36 25.40
C PRO A 256 10.03 6.28 24.16
N ILE A 257 9.65 7.53 24.38
CA ILE A 257 9.51 8.55 23.33
C ILE A 257 10.81 8.72 22.52
N GLU A 258 11.96 8.68 23.16
CA GLU A 258 13.26 8.80 22.49
C GLU A 258 13.54 7.60 21.56
N THR A 259 13.07 6.42 21.93
CA THR A 259 13.15 5.24 21.06
C THR A 259 12.23 5.40 19.84
N THR A 260 11.03 5.93 20.02
CA THR A 260 10.09 6.23 18.93
C THR A 260 10.68 7.27 17.97
N ARG A 261 11.31 8.36 18.49
CA ARG A 261 12.02 9.35 17.66
C ARG A 261 13.12 8.70 16.81
N LYS A 262 13.95 7.85 17.45
CA LYS A 262 15.01 7.13 16.74
C LYS A 262 14.44 6.21 15.65
N LEU A 263 13.35 5.51 15.92
CA LEU A 263 12.68 4.67 14.91
C LEU A 263 12.19 5.48 13.71
N ILE A 264 11.54 6.63 13.94
CA ILE A 264 11.10 7.54 12.88
C ILE A 264 12.32 8.03 12.06
N ALA A 265 13.39 8.45 12.73
CA ALA A 265 14.62 8.90 12.05
C ALA A 265 15.23 7.80 11.18
N VAL A 266 15.30 6.56 11.68
CA VAL A 266 15.81 5.40 10.92
C VAL A 266 14.88 5.06 9.76
N TYR A 267 13.57 5.13 9.94
CA TYR A 267 12.60 4.91 8.86
C TYR A 267 12.78 5.93 7.72
N TRP A 268 12.97 7.21 8.03
CA TRP A 268 13.28 8.24 7.03
C TRP A 268 14.63 7.99 6.33
N GLY A 269 15.62 7.52 7.07
CA GLY A 269 16.89 7.05 6.49
C GLY A 269 16.68 5.89 5.50
N TYR A 270 15.74 4.97 5.78
CA TYR A 270 15.43 3.88 4.86
C TYR A 270 14.77 4.39 3.57
N VAL A 271 13.85 5.33 3.70
CA VAL A 271 13.24 6.01 2.55
C VAL A 271 14.31 6.68 1.68
N ALA A 272 15.26 7.38 2.31
CA ALA A 272 16.38 8.02 1.60
C ALA A 272 17.30 7.02 0.86
N LEU A 273 17.58 5.86 1.47
CA LEU A 273 18.33 4.79 0.81
C LEU A 273 17.61 4.31 -0.46
N ILE A 274 16.30 4.11 -0.37
CA ILE A 274 15.49 3.65 -1.50
C ILE A 274 15.40 4.73 -2.58
N ASP A 275 15.21 5.98 -2.21
CA ASP A 275 15.20 7.12 -3.17
C ASP A 275 16.49 7.15 -4.00
N ARG A 276 17.65 6.99 -3.35
CA ARG A 276 18.93 6.88 -4.05
C ARG A 276 18.98 5.69 -5.02
N GLN A 277 18.41 4.53 -4.67
CA GLN A 277 18.39 3.38 -5.57
C GLN A 277 17.44 3.61 -6.76
N ILE A 278 16.31 4.29 -6.54
CA ILE A 278 15.43 4.75 -7.63
C ILE A 278 16.20 5.69 -8.56
N GLY A 279 17.01 6.61 -8.01
CA GLY A 279 17.87 7.51 -8.81
C GLY A 279 18.77 6.74 -9.76
N ARG A 280 19.44 5.68 -9.30
CA ARG A 280 20.27 4.84 -10.18
C ARG A 280 19.49 4.24 -11.37
N VAL A 281 18.25 3.85 -11.14
CA VAL A 281 17.37 3.32 -12.20
C VAL A 281 16.97 4.43 -13.17
N MET A 282 16.63 5.62 -12.66
CA MET A 282 16.32 6.79 -13.50
C MET A 282 17.50 7.22 -14.34
N ASP A 283 18.72 7.27 -13.77
CA ASP A 283 19.98 7.54 -14.49
C ASP A 283 20.23 6.50 -15.62
N ALA A 284 19.89 5.23 -15.36
CA ALA A 284 20.00 4.18 -16.38
C ALA A 284 18.98 4.39 -17.52
N MET A 285 17.75 4.79 -17.21
CA MET A 285 16.74 5.13 -18.21
C MET A 285 17.20 6.30 -19.10
N GLU A 286 17.79 7.34 -18.50
CA GLU A 286 18.35 8.47 -19.25
C GLU A 286 19.49 8.01 -20.17
N ARG A 287 20.47 7.28 -19.65
CA ARG A 287 21.60 6.71 -20.40
C ARG A 287 21.15 5.83 -21.57
N LEU A 288 20.05 5.11 -21.41
CA LEU A 288 19.48 4.22 -22.43
C LEU A 288 18.56 4.95 -23.43
N GLY A 289 18.26 6.24 -23.19
CA GLY A 289 17.36 7.04 -24.05
C GLY A 289 15.88 6.61 -23.94
N LEU A 290 15.45 6.15 -22.76
CA LEU A 290 14.09 5.65 -22.52
C LEU A 290 13.14 6.70 -21.90
N VAL A 291 13.65 7.84 -21.49
CA VAL A 291 12.91 8.83 -20.68
C VAL A 291 11.72 9.42 -21.42
N ASP A 292 11.86 9.66 -22.73
CA ASP A 292 10.85 10.33 -23.55
C ASP A 292 9.73 9.38 -24.03
N ASP A 293 9.95 8.06 -23.92
CA ASP A 293 9.02 7.04 -24.41
C ASP A 293 8.49 6.11 -23.30
N THR A 294 8.85 6.39 -22.04
CA THR A 294 8.48 5.51 -20.92
C THR A 294 7.72 6.26 -19.82
N ALA A 295 6.51 5.82 -19.53
CA ALA A 295 5.78 6.29 -18.34
C ALA A 295 6.38 5.71 -17.05
N VAL A 296 6.45 6.51 -16.00
CA VAL A 296 7.03 6.11 -14.71
C VAL A 296 5.98 6.28 -13.61
N PHE A 297 5.62 5.17 -12.98
CA PHE A 297 4.81 5.14 -11.76
C PHE A 297 5.69 4.99 -10.53
N PHE A 298 5.42 5.80 -9.51
CA PHE A 298 5.89 5.53 -8.15
C PHE A 298 4.69 5.42 -7.21
N THR A 299 4.59 4.34 -6.48
CA THR A 299 3.54 4.08 -5.50
C THR A 299 4.00 3.08 -4.43
N CYS A 300 3.13 2.81 -3.46
CA CYS A 300 3.31 1.85 -2.38
C CYS A 300 2.06 0.99 -2.21
N ASP A 301 2.20 -0.21 -1.65
CA ASP A 301 1.07 -1.08 -1.36
C ASP A 301 0.24 -0.60 -0.15
N HIS A 302 0.87 -0.08 0.90
CA HIS A 302 0.23 0.56 2.07
C HIS A 302 1.24 1.39 2.84
N GLY A 303 0.76 2.21 3.79
CA GLY A 303 1.61 2.99 4.68
C GLY A 303 2.10 2.22 5.91
N GLU A 304 2.58 2.99 6.90
CA GLU A 304 3.20 2.53 8.14
C GLU A 304 2.81 3.46 9.29
N PHE A 305 2.56 2.92 10.47
CA PHE A 305 2.28 3.77 11.64
C PHE A 305 3.52 4.46 12.18
N THR A 306 4.61 3.76 12.36
CA THR A 306 5.89 4.28 12.91
C THR A 306 5.69 5.22 14.10
N GLY A 307 4.85 4.83 15.08
CA GLY A 307 4.55 5.61 16.27
C GLY A 307 3.28 6.47 16.23
N SER A 308 2.71 6.74 15.04
CA SER A 308 1.39 7.35 14.93
C SER A 308 0.36 6.51 15.69
N HIS A 309 -0.53 7.18 16.44
CA HIS A 309 -1.52 6.52 17.31
C HIS A 309 -0.92 5.52 18.30
N ARG A 310 0.38 5.67 18.66
CA ARG A 310 1.12 4.66 19.45
C ARG A 310 1.04 3.25 18.83
N LEU A 311 0.98 3.19 17.53
CA LEU A 311 0.98 1.95 16.75
C LEU A 311 2.28 1.82 15.96
N HIS A 312 2.50 0.63 15.43
CA HIS A 312 3.62 0.30 14.55
C HIS A 312 3.14 -0.73 13.52
N ASP A 313 3.86 -0.83 12.38
CA ASP A 313 3.44 -1.71 11.29
C ASP A 313 2.10 -1.22 10.67
N LYS A 314 1.24 -2.09 10.28
CA LYS A 314 -0.13 -1.89 9.79
C LYS A 314 -1.08 -2.78 10.59
N GLY A 315 -2.39 -2.68 10.36
CA GLY A 315 -3.32 -3.57 11.04
C GLY A 315 -4.74 -2.99 11.17
N PRO A 316 -5.47 -3.40 12.23
CA PRO A 316 -6.91 -3.19 12.35
C PRO A 316 -7.28 -1.75 12.80
N ALA A 317 -6.73 -0.74 12.14
CA ALA A 317 -7.07 0.67 12.34
C ALA A 317 -6.93 1.41 11.01
N MET A 318 -8.02 1.96 10.49
CA MET A 318 -8.06 2.50 9.12
C MET A 318 -7.66 3.99 9.08
N TYR A 319 -6.52 4.36 9.69
CA TYR A 319 -6.01 5.73 9.72
C TYR A 319 -5.32 6.12 8.41
N GLU A 320 -5.24 7.45 8.18
CA GLU A 320 -4.56 8.02 7.01
C GLU A 320 -3.12 7.52 6.87
N ASP A 321 -2.41 7.32 8.00
CA ASP A 321 -1.02 6.87 8.03
C ASP A 321 -0.75 5.59 7.22
N ILE A 322 -1.71 4.66 7.18
CA ILE A 322 -1.53 3.38 6.49
C ILE A 322 -2.39 3.24 5.22
N TYR A 323 -3.41 4.08 5.04
CA TYR A 323 -4.27 4.03 3.84
C TYR A 323 -3.90 5.07 2.79
N ARG A 324 -3.48 6.29 3.18
CA ARG A 324 -3.00 7.31 2.25
C ARG A 324 -1.51 7.14 2.00
N THR A 325 -1.17 6.68 0.80
CA THR A 325 0.19 6.38 0.38
C THR A 325 0.68 7.36 -0.69
N PRO A 326 1.98 7.42 -1.03
CA PRO A 326 2.44 8.27 -2.11
C PRO A 326 2.01 7.72 -3.47
N GLY A 327 1.61 8.62 -4.37
CA GLY A 327 1.30 8.32 -5.76
C GLY A 327 1.84 9.38 -6.70
N LEU A 328 2.81 9.01 -7.54
CA LEU A 328 3.43 9.87 -8.54
C LEU A 328 3.36 9.18 -9.90
N LEU A 329 3.03 9.96 -10.95
CA LEU A 329 2.96 9.45 -12.31
C LEU A 329 3.55 10.46 -13.28
N ARG A 330 4.59 10.06 -14.02
CA ARG A 330 5.10 10.81 -15.16
C ARG A 330 4.73 10.07 -16.44
N VAL A 331 4.03 10.75 -17.33
CA VAL A 331 3.68 10.25 -18.67
C VAL A 331 4.38 11.12 -19.70
N PRO A 332 5.08 10.54 -20.69
CA PRO A 332 5.70 11.30 -21.78
C PRO A 332 4.69 12.22 -22.48
N GLY A 333 5.07 13.48 -22.69
CA GLY A 333 4.21 14.47 -23.33
C GLY A 333 3.10 15.08 -22.44
N ALA A 334 2.88 14.57 -21.24
CA ALA A 334 1.95 15.19 -20.29
C ALA A 334 2.60 16.37 -19.54
N PRO A 335 1.80 17.33 -19.01
CA PRO A 335 2.33 18.43 -18.21
C PRO A 335 3.02 17.93 -16.94
N GLY A 336 4.18 18.52 -16.59
CA GLY A 336 4.87 18.28 -15.33
C GLY A 336 4.46 19.24 -14.22
N GLY A 337 4.77 18.88 -12.96
CA GLY A 337 4.50 19.70 -11.76
C GLY A 337 3.02 19.83 -11.42
N VAL A 338 2.20 18.91 -11.88
CA VAL A 338 0.75 18.94 -11.64
C VAL A 338 0.44 18.27 -10.30
N VAL A 339 -0.44 18.91 -9.52
CA VAL A 339 -0.98 18.33 -8.27
C VAL A 339 -2.46 18.04 -8.45
N ARG A 340 -2.86 16.82 -8.14
CA ARG A 340 -4.24 16.35 -8.25
C ARG A 340 -4.83 16.07 -6.88
N PRO A 341 -5.95 16.75 -6.52
CA PRO A 341 -6.62 16.57 -5.24
C PRO A 341 -7.68 15.45 -5.23
N GLU A 342 -7.96 14.84 -6.36
CA GLU A 342 -8.97 13.79 -6.51
C GLU A 342 -8.63 12.56 -5.67
N PHE A 343 -9.66 11.82 -5.25
CA PHE A 343 -9.51 10.54 -4.59
C PHE A 343 -9.17 9.47 -5.62
N VAL A 344 -7.94 9.02 -5.61
CA VAL A 344 -7.45 7.96 -6.50
C VAL A 344 -7.00 6.74 -5.72
N SER A 345 -7.13 5.58 -6.32
CA SER A 345 -6.80 4.30 -5.71
C SER A 345 -5.57 3.66 -6.35
N LEU A 346 -4.84 2.85 -5.59
CA LEU A 346 -3.85 1.92 -6.13
C LEU A 346 -4.43 1.01 -7.23
N LEU A 347 -5.74 0.74 -7.19
CA LEU A 347 -6.47 0.02 -8.25
C LEU A 347 -6.33 0.71 -9.61
N ASP A 348 -6.34 2.04 -9.64
CA ASP A 348 -6.36 2.86 -10.85
C ASP A 348 -5.06 2.75 -11.67
N CYS A 349 -3.99 2.25 -11.08
CA CYS A 349 -2.78 1.88 -11.81
C CYS A 349 -3.08 0.87 -12.90
N THR A 350 -3.92 -0.12 -12.64
CA THR A 350 -4.18 -1.22 -13.59
C THR A 350 -4.84 -0.73 -14.87
N ALA A 351 -5.93 0.03 -14.78
CA ALA A 351 -6.59 0.60 -15.95
C ALA A 351 -5.66 1.58 -16.70
N THR A 352 -4.87 2.37 -15.96
CA THR A 352 -3.90 3.31 -16.54
C THR A 352 -2.80 2.58 -17.31
N ILE A 353 -2.23 1.51 -16.75
CA ILE A 353 -1.21 0.68 -17.40
C ILE A 353 -1.77 0.04 -18.69
N LEU A 354 -2.99 -0.50 -18.61
CA LEU A 354 -3.65 -1.12 -19.77
C LEU A 354 -3.91 -0.10 -20.88
N GLU A 355 -4.41 1.10 -20.52
CA GLU A 355 -4.67 2.16 -21.50
C GLU A 355 -3.38 2.68 -22.15
N LEU A 356 -2.32 2.90 -21.38
CA LEU A 356 -0.99 3.26 -21.90
C LEU A 356 -0.46 2.21 -22.88
N ALA A 357 -0.77 0.95 -22.64
CA ALA A 357 -0.36 -0.16 -23.51
C ALA A 357 -1.30 -0.41 -24.70
N GLY A 358 -2.40 0.31 -24.82
CA GLY A 358 -3.43 0.05 -25.83
C GLY A 358 -4.18 -1.27 -25.64
N ALA A 359 -4.15 -1.84 -24.41
CA ALA A 359 -4.86 -3.06 -24.04
C ALA A 359 -6.27 -2.75 -23.50
N ASP A 360 -7.18 -3.74 -23.50
CA ASP A 360 -8.54 -3.56 -23.01
C ASP A 360 -8.59 -3.44 -21.46
N PRO A 361 -9.02 -2.31 -20.88
CA PRO A 361 -9.10 -2.14 -19.43
C PRO A 361 -10.34 -2.78 -18.78
N LYS A 362 -11.34 -3.25 -19.55
CA LYS A 362 -12.62 -3.73 -19.03
C LYS A 362 -12.55 -4.80 -17.94
N PRO A 363 -11.59 -5.75 -17.94
CA PRO A 363 -11.50 -6.72 -16.85
C PRO A 363 -11.12 -6.13 -15.49
N ALA A 364 -10.53 -4.93 -15.45
CA ALA A 364 -10.14 -4.20 -14.24
C ALA A 364 -11.33 -3.40 -13.67
N VAL A 365 -12.40 -4.09 -13.28
CA VAL A 365 -13.74 -3.55 -13.03
C VAL A 365 -13.88 -2.52 -11.90
N ASP A 366 -12.91 -2.47 -10.97
CA ASP A 366 -12.92 -1.51 -9.85
C ASP A 366 -11.85 -0.41 -10.05
N SER A 367 -11.30 -0.29 -11.26
CA SER A 367 -10.17 0.57 -11.62
C SER A 367 -10.59 1.59 -12.69
N ARG A 368 -10.07 2.82 -12.59
CA ARG A 368 -10.23 3.89 -13.60
C ARG A 368 -8.88 4.38 -14.07
N SER A 369 -8.75 4.71 -15.34
CA SER A 369 -7.52 5.31 -15.85
C SER A 369 -7.29 6.71 -15.29
N LEU A 370 -6.07 6.98 -14.88
CA LEU A 370 -5.60 8.28 -14.39
C LEU A 370 -5.20 9.24 -15.52
N LEU A 371 -5.15 8.77 -16.77
CA LEU A 371 -4.69 9.59 -17.91
C LEU A 371 -5.50 10.87 -18.09
N PRO A 372 -6.84 10.89 -17.98
CA PRO A 372 -7.59 12.13 -18.06
C PRO A 372 -7.16 13.15 -17.00
N LEU A 373 -6.92 12.71 -15.76
CA LEU A 373 -6.42 13.59 -14.69
C LEU A 373 -5.01 14.10 -15.00
N VAL A 374 -4.12 13.24 -15.49
CA VAL A 374 -2.75 13.59 -15.87
C VAL A 374 -2.72 14.61 -16.99
N HIS A 375 -3.60 14.50 -17.98
CA HIS A 375 -3.70 15.43 -19.10
C HIS A 375 -4.52 16.69 -18.79
N GLY A 376 -5.11 16.79 -17.60
CA GLY A 376 -5.87 17.97 -17.19
C GLY A 376 -7.26 18.07 -17.78
N GLU A 377 -7.82 16.93 -18.17
CA GLU A 377 -9.18 16.87 -18.70
C GLU A 377 -10.22 17.02 -17.58
N GLU A 378 -11.34 17.65 -17.89
CA GLU A 378 -12.50 17.65 -16.99
C GLU A 378 -13.11 16.26 -16.99
N THR A 379 -13.22 15.66 -15.80
CA THR A 379 -13.80 14.32 -15.62
C THR A 379 -14.81 14.34 -14.47
N ASP A 380 -15.83 13.49 -14.58
CA ASP A 380 -16.70 13.15 -13.46
C ASP A 380 -15.96 12.15 -12.56
N TRP A 381 -15.18 12.66 -11.60
CA TRP A 381 -14.39 11.86 -10.68
C TRP A 381 -15.09 11.74 -9.32
N ASP A 382 -14.91 10.59 -8.64
CA ASP A 382 -15.57 10.35 -7.36
C ASP A 382 -15.10 11.34 -6.28
N GLU A 383 -16.06 11.87 -5.51
CA GLU A 383 -15.82 12.80 -4.38
C GLU A 383 -15.50 12.06 -3.07
N ASP A 384 -15.50 10.73 -3.11
CA ASP A 384 -15.21 9.87 -1.96
C ASP A 384 -14.44 8.60 -2.37
N ILE A 385 -13.89 7.92 -1.37
CA ILE A 385 -13.22 6.64 -1.57
C ILE A 385 -13.65 5.63 -0.51
N VAL A 386 -13.82 4.38 -0.93
CA VAL A 386 -14.11 3.24 -0.03
C VAL A 386 -12.91 2.31 -0.01
N CYS A 387 -12.44 2.02 1.21
CA CYS A 387 -11.39 1.05 1.47
C CYS A 387 -11.90 -0.05 2.40
N GLU A 388 -11.22 -1.19 2.38
CA GLU A 388 -11.63 -2.36 3.14
C GLU A 388 -10.47 -2.95 3.95
N PHE A 389 -10.82 -3.68 4.99
CA PHE A 389 -9.91 -4.50 5.76
C PHE A 389 -10.63 -5.79 6.14
N HIS A 390 -9.94 -6.93 6.08
CA HIS A 390 -10.54 -8.23 6.38
C HIS A 390 -9.90 -8.90 7.59
N GLY A 391 -8.69 -8.50 7.95
CA GLY A 391 -7.94 -8.99 9.10
C GLY A 391 -6.45 -9.02 8.85
N HIS A 392 -5.70 -9.13 9.94
CA HIS A 392 -4.27 -9.40 10.02
C HIS A 392 -4.03 -10.15 11.32
N HIS A 393 -3.49 -11.35 11.23
CA HIS A 393 -3.36 -12.35 12.31
C HIS A 393 -4.70 -12.95 12.80
N PHE A 394 -5.80 -12.21 12.69
CA PHE A 394 -7.16 -12.65 13.05
C PHE A 394 -8.20 -11.96 12.17
N PRO A 395 -9.40 -12.56 11.98
CA PRO A 395 -10.47 -11.93 11.22
C PRO A 395 -10.97 -10.67 11.91
N TYR A 396 -11.02 -9.56 11.18
CA TYR A 396 -11.56 -8.28 11.66
C TYR A 396 -12.05 -7.45 10.47
N PRO A 397 -13.24 -7.71 9.95
CA PRO A 397 -13.73 -7.01 8.77
C PRO A 397 -14.10 -5.58 9.08
N GLN A 398 -13.59 -4.64 8.27
CA GLN A 398 -13.91 -3.22 8.36
C GLN A 398 -14.21 -2.67 6.96
N ARG A 399 -14.99 -1.59 6.90
CA ARG A 399 -15.16 -0.75 5.71
C ARG A 399 -15.02 0.71 6.10
N MET A 400 -14.26 1.44 5.31
CA MET A 400 -14.02 2.87 5.45
C MET A 400 -14.63 3.60 4.26
N LEU A 401 -15.36 4.69 4.54
CA LEU A 401 -15.72 5.72 3.57
C LEU A 401 -15.03 7.02 3.96
N ARG A 402 -14.31 7.62 3.04
CA ARG A 402 -13.64 8.92 3.17
C ARG A 402 -14.17 9.88 2.12
N ASP A 403 -14.87 10.96 2.54
CA ASP A 403 -15.20 12.12 1.70
C ASP A 403 -14.20 13.27 1.96
N GLU A 404 -14.42 14.44 1.40
CA GLU A 404 -13.50 15.57 1.55
C GLU A 404 -13.23 15.97 3.00
N ARG A 405 -14.21 15.84 3.89
CA ARG A 405 -14.13 16.29 5.28
C ARG A 405 -14.17 15.17 6.30
N TYR A 406 -15.00 14.15 6.07
CA TYR A 406 -15.28 13.14 7.07
C TYR A 406 -14.72 11.76 6.67
N LYS A 407 -14.33 11.01 7.68
CA LYS A 407 -13.99 9.59 7.54
C LYS A 407 -14.87 8.77 8.47
N LEU A 408 -15.59 7.82 7.91
CA LEU A 408 -16.39 6.81 8.61
C LEU A 408 -15.66 5.47 8.54
N VAL A 409 -15.52 4.77 9.67
CA VAL A 409 -15.10 3.36 9.71
C VAL A 409 -16.18 2.54 10.40
N VAL A 410 -16.69 1.55 9.67
CA VAL A 410 -17.67 0.59 10.20
C VAL A 410 -16.95 -0.65 10.69
N ASN A 411 -17.11 -0.95 11.97
CA ASN A 411 -16.52 -2.05 12.71
C ASN A 411 -17.63 -2.98 13.23
N PRO A 412 -18.04 -4.05 12.52
CA PRO A 412 -19.03 -4.99 13.02
C PRO A 412 -18.65 -5.53 14.40
N ASP A 413 -19.62 -5.62 15.31
CA ASP A 413 -19.41 -6.10 16.68
C ASP A 413 -18.40 -5.30 17.52
N SER A 414 -18.07 -4.07 17.11
CA SER A 414 -17.13 -3.20 17.82
C SER A 414 -17.58 -1.72 17.76
N VAL A 415 -16.71 -0.80 18.13
CA VAL A 415 -16.97 0.64 18.11
C VAL A 415 -16.76 1.15 16.69
N ASN A 416 -17.80 1.72 16.07
CA ASN A 416 -17.65 2.45 14.81
C ASN A 416 -16.93 3.77 15.05
N GLU A 417 -16.28 4.29 13.99
CA GLU A 417 -15.49 5.50 14.09
C GLU A 417 -15.96 6.53 13.08
N LEU A 418 -16.00 7.80 13.50
CA LEU A 418 -16.25 8.95 12.65
C LEU A 418 -15.28 10.06 13.04
N TYR A 419 -14.55 10.59 12.05
CA TYR A 419 -13.56 11.66 12.23
C TYR A 419 -13.91 12.85 11.35
N ASP A 420 -13.76 14.07 11.87
CA ASP A 420 -13.81 15.33 11.10
C ASP A 420 -12.38 15.77 10.78
N LEU A 421 -11.86 15.41 9.64
CA LEU A 421 -10.46 15.63 9.27
C LEU A 421 -10.10 17.10 9.01
N HIS A 422 -11.08 18.01 8.94
CA HIS A 422 -10.81 19.44 8.93
C HIS A 422 -10.41 19.99 10.30
N THR A 423 -11.01 19.46 11.37
CA THR A 423 -10.76 19.90 12.75
C THR A 423 -9.85 18.97 13.53
N ASP A 424 -9.78 17.71 13.13
CA ASP A 424 -8.98 16.65 13.73
C ASP A 424 -8.29 15.82 12.60
N PRO A 425 -7.31 16.41 11.90
CA PRO A 425 -6.58 15.71 10.84
C PRO A 425 -5.74 14.54 11.34
N ASP A 426 -5.47 14.49 12.64
CA ASP A 426 -4.71 13.43 13.30
C ASP A 426 -5.63 12.30 13.85
N GLU A 427 -6.93 12.32 13.56
CA GLU A 427 -7.90 11.26 13.88
C GLU A 427 -7.91 10.81 15.36
N LEU A 428 -7.72 11.76 16.27
CA LEU A 428 -7.64 11.47 17.72
C LEU A 428 -9.01 11.33 18.37
N LEU A 429 -10.01 12.10 17.91
CA LEU A 429 -11.32 12.18 18.51
C LEU A 429 -12.38 11.44 17.69
N ASN A 430 -12.80 10.26 18.13
CA ASN A 430 -13.94 9.57 17.55
C ASN A 430 -15.25 10.27 17.95
N ILE A 431 -15.90 10.92 16.96
CA ILE A 431 -17.15 11.66 17.15
C ILE A 431 -18.40 10.85 16.74
N TYR A 432 -18.28 9.56 16.48
CA TYR A 432 -19.38 8.72 16.00
C TYR A 432 -20.59 8.72 16.94
N ALA A 433 -20.36 8.69 18.25
CA ALA A 433 -21.42 8.65 19.25
C ALA A 433 -21.96 10.04 19.64
N HIS A 434 -21.40 11.13 19.13
CA HIS A 434 -21.84 12.48 19.47
C HIS A 434 -23.22 12.78 18.85
N PRO A 435 -24.19 13.27 19.61
CA PRO A 435 -25.54 13.55 19.09
C PRO A 435 -25.57 14.55 17.92
N GLU A 436 -24.70 15.55 17.97
CA GLU A 436 -24.58 16.58 16.93
C GLU A 436 -24.11 16.07 15.57
N THR A 437 -23.47 14.88 15.54
CA THR A 437 -23.00 14.27 14.29
C THR A 437 -24.01 13.34 13.65
N ALA A 438 -25.20 13.19 14.20
CA ALA A 438 -26.22 12.23 13.73
C ALA A 438 -26.51 12.33 12.22
N GLN A 439 -26.68 13.57 11.72
CA GLN A 439 -26.97 13.78 10.28
C GLN A 439 -25.78 13.37 9.40
N VAL A 440 -24.56 13.75 9.80
CA VAL A 440 -23.33 13.38 9.05
C VAL A 440 -23.15 11.87 9.07
N ARG A 441 -23.31 11.24 10.23
CA ARG A 441 -23.22 9.79 10.40
C ARG A 441 -24.23 9.05 9.50
N SER A 442 -25.52 9.43 9.51
CA SER A 442 -26.54 8.80 8.67
C SER A 442 -26.21 8.99 7.17
N ARG A 443 -25.78 10.18 6.76
CA ARG A 443 -25.36 10.46 5.37
C ARG A 443 -24.19 9.55 4.96
N MET A 444 -23.15 9.46 5.79
CA MET A 444 -21.97 8.65 5.49
C MET A 444 -22.29 7.14 5.47
N LEU A 445 -23.11 6.66 6.42
CA LEU A 445 -23.56 5.27 6.43
C LEU A 445 -24.39 4.95 5.19
N ARG A 446 -25.28 5.84 4.78
CA ARG A 446 -26.08 5.68 3.57
C ARG A 446 -25.19 5.63 2.33
N ARG A 447 -24.24 6.56 2.18
CA ARG A 447 -23.34 6.59 1.04
C ARG A 447 -22.48 5.31 1.00
N LEU A 448 -21.94 4.88 2.13
CA LEU A 448 -21.19 3.62 2.21
C LEU A 448 -22.05 2.42 1.78
N TYR A 449 -23.28 2.34 2.28
CA TYR A 449 -24.23 1.29 1.88
C TYR A 449 -24.47 1.28 0.36
N ASP A 450 -24.74 2.44 -0.23
CA ASP A 450 -25.00 2.56 -1.66
C ASP A 450 -23.80 2.11 -2.50
N VAL A 451 -22.58 2.55 -2.14
CA VAL A 451 -21.34 2.16 -2.84
C VAL A 451 -21.06 0.67 -2.72
N LEU A 452 -21.18 0.09 -1.52
CA LEU A 452 -20.94 -1.35 -1.32
C LEU A 452 -21.97 -2.20 -2.08
N ARG A 453 -23.24 -1.79 -2.10
CA ARG A 453 -24.30 -2.45 -2.85
C ARG A 453 -24.04 -2.39 -4.35
N GLU A 454 -23.69 -1.22 -4.87
CA GLU A 454 -23.38 -1.01 -6.29
C GLU A 454 -22.18 -1.88 -6.74
N ARG A 455 -21.14 -1.94 -5.92
CA ARG A 455 -19.96 -2.79 -6.18
C ARG A 455 -20.22 -4.28 -5.98
N GLY A 456 -21.31 -4.67 -5.30
CA GLY A 456 -21.63 -6.05 -4.96
C GLY A 456 -20.76 -6.61 -3.80
N ASP A 457 -20.31 -5.75 -2.91
CA ASP A 457 -19.64 -6.16 -1.68
C ASP A 457 -20.68 -6.55 -0.62
N ASN A 458 -20.84 -7.84 -0.37
CA ASN A 458 -21.86 -8.40 0.54
C ASN A 458 -21.82 -7.86 1.98
N PHE A 459 -20.84 -7.06 2.34
CA PHE A 459 -20.79 -6.39 3.63
C PHE A 459 -22.05 -5.51 3.86
N TYR A 460 -22.62 -4.93 2.80
CA TYR A 460 -23.81 -4.09 2.90
C TYR A 460 -25.06 -4.80 3.46
N HIS A 461 -25.14 -6.15 3.33
CA HIS A 461 -26.29 -6.91 3.79
C HIS A 461 -26.59 -6.74 5.29
N TRP A 462 -25.55 -6.63 6.11
CA TRP A 462 -25.68 -6.46 7.55
C TRP A 462 -25.96 -5.02 7.97
N MET A 463 -25.64 -4.05 7.10
CA MET A 463 -25.76 -2.64 7.45
C MET A 463 -27.19 -2.20 7.73
N THR A 464 -28.15 -2.75 7.00
CA THR A 464 -29.59 -2.42 7.21
C THR A 464 -30.16 -2.88 8.54
N SER A 465 -29.59 -3.94 9.10
CA SER A 465 -30.00 -4.50 10.39
C SER A 465 -29.28 -3.87 11.58
N MET A 466 -28.06 -3.38 11.36
CA MET A 466 -27.17 -2.91 12.43
C MET A 466 -27.08 -1.39 12.51
N TYR A 467 -27.34 -0.68 11.40
CA TYR A 467 -27.09 0.76 11.30
C TYR A 467 -28.28 1.49 10.68
N ASP A 468 -28.44 2.76 11.06
CA ASP A 468 -29.40 3.65 10.44
C ASP A 468 -28.88 4.15 9.08
N VAL A 469 -29.13 3.36 8.05
CA VAL A 469 -28.82 3.70 6.64
C VAL A 469 -30.00 4.39 5.93
N GLY A 470 -31.08 4.72 6.67
CA GLY A 470 -32.31 5.26 6.14
C GLY A 470 -33.20 4.20 5.44
N GLU A 471 -34.27 4.67 4.79
CA GLU A 471 -35.15 3.77 4.04
C GLU A 471 -34.38 3.17 2.84
N VAL A 472 -34.24 1.86 2.83
CA VAL A 472 -33.72 1.07 1.71
C VAL A 472 -34.87 0.28 1.11
N GLY A 473 -34.94 0.22 -0.23
CA GLY A 473 -35.91 -0.63 -0.90
C GLY A 473 -35.70 -2.11 -0.50
N HIS A 474 -36.79 -2.89 -0.62
CA HIS A 474 -36.67 -4.34 -0.38
C HIS A 474 -35.58 -4.95 -1.27
N ASP A 475 -34.57 -5.53 -0.64
CA ASP A 475 -33.53 -6.27 -1.36
C ASP A 475 -33.89 -7.77 -1.32
N PRO A 476 -34.31 -8.35 -2.45
CA PRO A 476 -34.71 -9.76 -2.50
C PRO A 476 -33.54 -10.72 -2.18
N THR A 477 -32.29 -10.26 -2.24
CA THR A 477 -31.12 -11.08 -1.87
C THR A 477 -30.93 -11.21 -0.36
N LEU A 478 -31.54 -10.30 0.43
CA LEU A 478 -31.60 -10.37 1.89
C LEU A 478 -32.73 -11.29 2.37
N SER A 479 -33.69 -11.59 1.51
CA SER A 479 -34.84 -12.45 1.81
C SER A 479 -34.58 -13.93 1.52
N GLY A 480 -33.32 -14.37 1.59
CA GLY A 480 -32.92 -15.77 1.39
C GLY A 480 -33.58 -16.80 2.34
N LEU A 481 -34.57 -16.36 3.10
CA LEU A 481 -35.47 -17.13 3.93
C LEU A 481 -36.91 -16.84 3.53
N ASP A 482 -37.19 -16.89 2.25
CA ASP A 482 -38.61 -16.93 1.79
C ASP A 482 -39.25 -18.19 2.40
N GLU A 483 -40.45 -18.00 3.04
CA GLU A 483 -41.20 -19.11 3.62
C GLU A 483 -41.44 -20.26 2.62
N SER A 484 -41.43 -19.96 1.32
CA SER A 484 -41.50 -20.97 0.25
C SER A 484 -40.37 -21.97 0.23
N THR A 485 -39.18 -21.62 0.77
CA THR A 485 -38.01 -22.53 0.90
C THR A 485 -38.15 -23.54 2.03
N TYR A 486 -39.11 -23.32 2.93
CA TYR A 486 -39.38 -24.22 4.06
C TYR A 486 -40.73 -24.99 3.92
N GLN A 487 -41.34 -25.00 2.76
CA GLN A 487 -42.48 -25.90 2.54
C GLN A 487 -41.93 -27.34 2.55
N ALA A 488 -42.36 -28.09 3.57
CA ALA A 488 -42.12 -29.53 3.61
C ALA A 488 -42.63 -30.14 2.32
N PRO A 489 -41.94 -31.13 1.71
CA PRO A 489 -42.52 -31.86 0.59
C PRO A 489 -43.83 -32.44 1.04
N GLU A 490 -44.91 -32.20 0.30
CA GLU A 490 -46.23 -32.85 0.54
C GLU A 490 -45.99 -34.35 0.55
N ALA A 491 -46.51 -35.02 1.61
CA ALA A 491 -46.32 -36.44 1.87
C ALA A 491 -47.11 -37.34 0.87
#